data_f38e37d18bbea45327bf12e5830067cc
#
_entry.id   f38e37d18bbea45327bf12e5830067cc
#
_cell.length_a   1.000
_cell.length_b   1.000
_cell.length_c   1.000
_cell.angle_alpha   90.00
_cell.angle_beta   90.00
_cell.angle_gamma   90.00
#
_symmetry.space_group_name_H-M   'P 1'
#
loop_
_entity.id
_entity.type
_entity.pdbx_description
1 polymer ?
#
loop_
_entity_poly.entity_id
_entity_poly.type
_entity_poly.pdbx_seq_one_letter_code
_entity_poly.pdbx_strand_id
1 'polypeptide(L)'
;LLWSLVVIALTLVFGRVFCGWICPMGTINHILGWLLPSRRGKGGKRIAANRTSPVRQRVKVYLLLASMAAAVAGSAIGGIFDPFSLLVRSIGLSFMPAGQYIARQTHERLEQSGVRALSTMADGVSDALANVVWQPSQFFYHGGWIIGVLFIAVLFMNRFIPRFWCRVLCPLGALLGFLSRYALFGMIKRHDQCTDCNLCLLHCQGADSPQGGVKWRQDECHMCLNCESACPEDVIEFRFLPGRESTISKPDTVRRTALASTAAGLVAIPTLRATGL
;
A
#
# COMPACT_ATOMS: atom_id res chain seq x y z
N LEU A 1 20.35 6.57 4.18
CA LEU A 1 20.83 6.74 2.80
C LEU A 1 21.19 5.42 2.14
N LEU A 2 22.00 4.54 2.76
CA LEU A 2 22.43 3.28 2.15
C LEU A 2 21.23 2.37 1.79
N TRP A 3 20.29 2.18 2.71
CA TRP A 3 19.09 1.37 2.48
C TRP A 3 18.18 1.92 1.37
N SER A 4 18.06 3.25 1.25
CA SER A 4 17.29 3.86 0.17
C SER A 4 17.92 3.60 -1.21
N LEU A 5 19.24 3.62 -1.29
CA LEU A 5 19.97 3.26 -2.53
C LEU A 5 19.77 1.80 -2.90
N VAL A 6 19.77 0.89 -1.92
CA VAL A 6 19.47 -0.54 -2.15
C VAL A 6 18.05 -0.71 -2.72
N VAL A 7 17.05 -0.03 -2.14
CA VAL A 7 15.66 -0.09 -2.65
C VAL A 7 15.55 0.48 -4.06
N ILE A 8 16.24 1.56 -4.36
CA ILE A 8 16.29 2.15 -5.71
C ILE A 8 16.93 1.17 -6.68
N ALA A 9 18.07 0.59 -6.36
CA ALA A 9 18.77 -0.38 -7.20
C ALA A 9 17.90 -1.63 -7.46
N LEU A 10 17.28 -2.20 -6.42
CA LEU A 10 16.34 -3.31 -6.56
C LEU A 10 15.16 -2.94 -7.46
N THR A 11 14.66 -1.72 -7.36
CA THR A 11 13.54 -1.26 -8.20
C THR A 11 13.95 -1.07 -9.65
N LEU A 12 15.17 -0.62 -9.92
CA LEU A 12 15.69 -0.50 -11.28
C LEU A 12 15.98 -1.87 -11.91
N VAL A 13 16.33 -2.87 -11.13
CA VAL A 13 16.58 -4.22 -11.64
C VAL A 13 15.29 -5.02 -11.78
N PHE A 14 14.50 -5.13 -10.71
CA PHE A 14 13.34 -6.03 -10.62
C PHE A 14 11.99 -5.34 -10.66
N GLY A 15 11.94 -4.02 -10.83
CA GLY A 15 10.70 -3.27 -10.74
C GLY A 15 10.21 -3.10 -9.30
N ARG A 16 8.90 -2.96 -9.09
CA ARG A 16 8.31 -2.65 -7.77
C ARG A 16 8.21 -3.86 -6.83
N VAL A 17 9.21 -4.74 -6.83
CA VAL A 17 9.27 -5.91 -5.94
C VAL A 17 9.18 -5.50 -4.47
N PHE A 18 9.83 -4.41 -4.07
CA PHE A 18 9.76 -3.88 -2.71
C PHE A 18 8.31 -3.69 -2.23
N CYS A 19 7.45 -3.08 -3.07
CA CYS A 19 6.04 -2.85 -2.73
C CYS A 19 5.21 -4.13 -2.69
N GLY A 20 5.62 -5.16 -3.42
CA GLY A 20 4.92 -6.44 -3.51
C GLY A 20 5.23 -7.40 -2.36
N TRP A 21 6.49 -7.45 -1.92
CA TRP A 21 7.03 -8.53 -1.08
C TRP A 21 7.62 -8.05 0.24
N ILE A 22 8.28 -6.89 0.25
CA ILE A 22 9.03 -6.40 1.42
C ILE A 22 8.21 -5.42 2.26
N CYS A 23 7.44 -4.54 1.60
CA CYS A 23 6.66 -3.53 2.29
C CYS A 23 5.55 -4.16 3.14
N PRO A 24 5.54 -3.95 4.47
CA PRO A 24 4.55 -4.58 5.35
C PRO A 24 3.12 -4.14 5.02
N MET A 25 2.92 -2.90 4.57
CA MET A 25 1.61 -2.43 4.11
C MET A 25 1.16 -3.18 2.84
N GLY A 26 2.09 -3.50 1.94
CA GLY A 26 1.83 -4.33 0.76
C GLY A 26 1.40 -5.74 1.15
N THR A 27 2.08 -6.35 2.12
CA THR A 27 1.78 -7.69 2.64
C THR A 27 0.42 -7.73 3.33
N ILE A 28 0.11 -6.78 4.20
CA ILE A 28 -1.20 -6.66 4.87
C ILE A 28 -2.32 -6.54 3.81
N ASN A 29 -2.14 -5.70 2.80
CA ASN A 29 -3.11 -5.56 1.72
C ASN A 29 -3.28 -6.84 0.90
N HIS A 30 -2.24 -7.65 0.75
CA HIS A 30 -2.30 -8.93 0.05
C HIS A 30 -3.10 -9.96 0.87
N ILE A 31 -2.77 -10.09 2.16
CA ILE A 31 -3.48 -10.97 3.11
C ILE A 31 -4.95 -10.60 3.21
N LEU A 32 -5.27 -9.31 3.35
CA LEU A 32 -6.65 -8.84 3.39
C LEU A 32 -7.40 -9.09 2.08
N GLY A 33 -6.73 -8.96 0.94
CA GLY A 33 -7.31 -9.28 -0.37
C GLY A 33 -7.67 -10.76 -0.51
N TRP A 34 -6.92 -11.65 0.15
CA TRP A 34 -7.19 -13.07 0.22
C TRP A 34 -8.31 -13.40 1.24
N LEU A 35 -8.24 -12.82 2.44
CA LEU A 35 -9.19 -13.07 3.53
C LEU A 35 -10.58 -12.46 3.28
N LEU A 36 -10.61 -11.26 2.66
CA LEU A 36 -11.82 -10.53 2.34
C LEU A 36 -11.99 -10.44 0.81
N PRO A 37 -12.38 -11.54 0.16
CA PRO A 37 -12.56 -11.52 -1.29
C PRO A 37 -13.54 -10.41 -1.68
N SER A 38 -13.14 -9.61 -2.64
CA SER A 38 -13.93 -8.46 -3.10
C SER A 38 -15.35 -8.92 -3.49
N ARG A 39 -16.40 -8.30 -2.92
CA ARG A 39 -17.81 -8.53 -3.27
C ARG A 39 -18.15 -8.15 -4.73
N ARG A 40 -17.17 -7.76 -5.50
CA ARG A 40 -17.34 -7.31 -6.87
C ARG A 40 -17.56 -8.48 -7.80
N GLY A 41 -18.76 -8.99 -7.83
CA GLY A 41 -19.33 -9.88 -8.84
C GLY A 41 -18.41 -10.94 -9.46
N LYS A 42 -18.99 -11.98 -10.01
CA LYS A 42 -18.25 -12.98 -10.80
C LYS A 42 -17.99 -12.44 -12.22
N GLY A 43 -16.85 -12.78 -12.84
CA GLY A 43 -16.58 -12.49 -14.25
C GLY A 43 -16.39 -11.02 -14.60
N GLY A 44 -17.07 -10.50 -15.60
CA GLY A 44 -16.88 -9.16 -16.16
C GLY A 44 -17.03 -7.99 -15.19
N LYS A 45 -17.89 -8.12 -14.15
CA LYS A 45 -18.01 -7.10 -13.10
C LYS A 45 -16.74 -6.96 -12.25
N ARG A 46 -16.02 -8.05 -12.00
CA ARG A 46 -14.76 -8.05 -11.29
C ARG A 46 -13.63 -7.43 -12.14
N ILE A 47 -13.62 -7.76 -13.43
CA ILE A 47 -12.71 -7.14 -14.40
C ILE A 47 -12.93 -5.62 -14.44
N ALA A 48 -14.18 -5.17 -14.59
CA ALA A 48 -14.52 -3.75 -14.59
C ALA A 48 -14.09 -3.01 -13.32
N ALA A 49 -14.15 -3.69 -12.17
CA ALA A 49 -13.74 -3.13 -10.88
C ALA A 49 -12.23 -3.04 -10.73
N ASN A 50 -11.46 -3.98 -11.27
CA ASN A 50 -9.99 -3.91 -11.30
C ASN A 50 -9.47 -2.84 -12.27
N ARG A 51 -10.28 -2.46 -13.25
CA ARG A 51 -10.06 -1.31 -14.14
C ARG A 51 -10.19 0.00 -13.36
N THR A 52 -9.30 0.25 -12.43
CA THR A 52 -9.31 1.52 -11.68
C THR A 52 -9.05 2.67 -12.65
N SER A 53 -9.90 3.69 -12.60
CA SER A 53 -9.73 4.90 -13.41
C SER A 53 -8.28 5.42 -13.30
N PRO A 54 -7.59 5.68 -14.41
CA PRO A 54 -6.24 6.24 -14.39
C PRO A 54 -6.18 7.59 -13.66
N VAL A 55 -7.29 8.31 -13.61
CA VAL A 55 -7.41 9.58 -12.87
C VAL A 55 -7.18 9.37 -11.37
N ARG A 56 -7.76 8.34 -10.77
CA ARG A 56 -7.55 8.04 -9.33
C ARG A 56 -6.12 7.65 -9.01
N GLN A 57 -5.41 7.02 -9.94
CA GLN A 57 -4.00 6.66 -9.76
C GLN A 57 -3.06 7.86 -9.89
N ARG A 58 -3.48 8.97 -10.49
CA ARG A 58 -2.71 10.21 -10.55
C ARG A 58 -2.60 10.91 -9.20
N VAL A 59 -3.54 10.68 -8.28
CA VAL A 59 -3.54 11.29 -6.94
C VAL A 59 -2.21 11.03 -6.21
N LYS A 60 -1.68 9.80 -6.26
CA LYS A 60 -0.39 9.48 -5.64
C LYS A 60 0.79 10.29 -6.20
N VAL A 61 0.74 10.67 -7.49
CA VAL A 61 1.78 11.48 -8.14
C VAL A 61 1.69 12.92 -7.64
N TYR A 62 0.49 13.45 -7.47
CA TYR A 62 0.31 14.78 -6.88
C TYR A 62 0.75 14.82 -5.42
N LEU A 63 0.44 13.78 -4.65
CA LEU A 63 0.92 13.64 -3.28
C LEU A 63 2.45 13.53 -3.22
N LEU A 64 3.09 12.83 -4.17
CA LEU A 64 4.54 12.78 -4.27
C LEU A 64 5.12 14.18 -4.53
N LEU A 65 4.59 14.91 -5.50
CA LEU A 65 5.07 16.26 -5.83
C LEU A 65 4.87 17.22 -4.65
N ALA A 66 3.71 17.16 -3.99
CA ALA A 66 3.43 17.97 -2.81
C ALA A 66 4.38 17.61 -1.64
N SER A 67 4.63 16.32 -1.39
CA SER A 67 5.55 15.89 -0.33
C SER A 67 7.01 16.25 -0.63
N MET A 68 7.44 16.19 -1.89
CA MET A 68 8.76 16.64 -2.31
C MET A 68 8.93 18.16 -2.14
N ALA A 69 7.92 18.94 -2.54
CA ALA A 69 7.93 20.39 -2.34
C ALA A 69 7.98 20.74 -0.84
N ALA A 70 7.20 20.06 -0.02
CA ALA A 70 7.21 20.23 1.43
C ALA A 70 8.58 19.86 2.05
N ALA A 71 9.21 18.79 1.58
CA ALA A 71 10.53 18.36 2.05
C ALA A 71 11.63 19.41 1.71
N VAL A 72 11.60 19.96 0.49
CA VAL A 72 12.52 21.04 0.08
C VAL A 72 12.38 22.26 0.97
N ALA A 73 11.16 22.56 1.41
CA ALA A 73 10.91 23.66 2.34
C ALA A 73 11.12 23.27 3.83
N GLY A 74 11.73 22.12 4.11
CA GLY A 74 12.11 21.67 5.44
C GLY A 74 10.98 21.12 6.30
N SER A 75 9.86 20.73 5.68
CA SER A 75 8.72 20.13 6.39
C SER A 75 8.69 18.61 6.26
N ALA A 76 8.49 17.92 7.39
CA ALA A 76 8.37 16.46 7.46
C ALA A 76 6.94 15.92 7.17
N ILE A 77 6.02 16.75 6.67
CA ILE A 77 4.61 16.39 6.41
C ILE A 77 4.49 15.21 5.46
N GLY A 78 5.43 15.04 4.53
CA GLY A 78 5.46 13.88 3.63
C GLY A 78 5.47 12.52 4.35
N GLY A 79 6.00 12.48 5.60
CA GLY A 79 6.02 11.27 6.42
C GLY A 79 4.63 10.78 6.87
N ILE A 80 3.58 11.59 6.77
CA ILE A 80 2.21 11.16 7.08
C ILE A 80 1.71 10.13 6.06
N PHE A 81 2.11 10.29 4.81
CA PHE A 81 1.74 9.39 3.71
C PHE A 81 2.73 8.26 3.48
N ASP A 82 3.77 8.16 4.32
CA ASP A 82 4.70 7.03 4.26
C ASP A 82 4.04 5.77 4.85
N PRO A 83 4.05 4.63 4.10
CA PRO A 83 3.40 3.40 4.54
C PRO A 83 3.99 2.83 5.84
N PHE A 84 5.30 2.98 6.06
CA PHE A 84 5.96 2.54 7.29
C PHE A 84 5.55 3.40 8.47
N SER A 85 5.59 4.72 8.31
CA SER A 85 5.21 5.67 9.34
C SER A 85 3.74 5.48 9.76
N LEU A 86 2.84 5.33 8.79
CA LEU A 86 1.43 5.07 9.06
C LEU A 86 1.24 3.77 9.84
N LEU A 87 1.90 2.69 9.43
CA LEU A 87 1.80 1.39 10.10
C LEU A 87 2.33 1.45 11.55
N VAL A 88 3.56 1.97 11.73
CA VAL A 88 4.19 2.07 13.05
C VAL A 88 3.38 2.95 13.99
N ARG A 89 2.89 4.10 13.52
CA ARG A 89 2.04 4.98 14.31
C ARG A 89 0.70 4.33 14.66
N SER A 90 0.08 3.62 13.73
CA SER A 90 -1.19 2.93 13.99
C SER A 90 -1.01 1.84 15.04
N ILE A 91 0.05 1.05 14.95
CA ILE A 91 0.35 0.01 15.94
C ILE A 91 0.70 0.63 17.28
N GLY A 92 1.66 1.56 17.32
CA GLY A 92 2.20 2.10 18.56
C GLY A 92 1.25 3.04 19.30
N LEU A 93 0.50 3.88 18.57
CA LEU A 93 -0.35 4.92 19.19
C LEU A 93 -1.82 4.51 19.34
N SER A 94 -2.26 3.45 18.64
CA SER A 94 -3.67 3.05 18.66
C SER A 94 -3.85 1.59 19.09
N PHE A 95 -3.31 0.65 18.33
CA PHE A 95 -3.60 -0.78 18.58
C PHE A 95 -2.91 -1.34 19.83
N MET A 96 -1.67 -0.97 20.11
CA MET A 96 -0.97 -1.41 21.32
C MET A 96 -1.65 -0.91 22.60
N PRO A 97 -1.92 0.40 22.77
CA PRO A 97 -2.61 0.89 23.96
C PRO A 97 -4.01 0.28 24.11
N ALA A 98 -4.76 0.14 23.02
CA ALA A 98 -6.08 -0.48 23.04
C ALA A 98 -6.00 -1.96 23.46
N GLY A 99 -5.03 -2.71 22.92
CA GLY A 99 -4.80 -4.11 23.30
C GLY A 99 -4.43 -4.27 24.77
N GLN A 100 -3.54 -3.43 25.27
CA GLN A 100 -3.16 -3.42 26.69
C GLN A 100 -4.35 -3.11 27.61
N TYR A 101 -5.17 -2.12 27.23
CA TYR A 101 -6.38 -1.78 27.97
C TYR A 101 -7.37 -2.94 28.04
N ILE A 102 -7.66 -3.57 26.89
CA ILE A 102 -8.56 -4.73 26.81
C ILE A 102 -8.02 -5.90 27.65
N ALA A 103 -6.73 -6.19 27.55
CA ALA A 103 -6.13 -7.28 28.28
C ALA A 103 -6.21 -7.07 29.80
N ARG A 104 -5.93 -5.86 30.29
CA ARG A 104 -6.08 -5.52 31.73
C ARG A 104 -7.53 -5.64 32.22
N GLN A 105 -8.46 -5.09 31.47
CA GLN A 105 -9.89 -5.19 31.76
C GLN A 105 -10.38 -6.64 31.79
N THR A 106 -9.87 -7.46 30.88
CA THR A 106 -10.20 -8.89 30.84
C THR A 106 -9.62 -9.62 32.05
N HIS A 107 -8.37 -9.32 32.41
CA HIS A 107 -7.70 -9.87 33.57
C HIS A 107 -8.46 -9.55 34.88
N GLU A 108 -8.80 -8.27 35.10
CA GLU A 108 -9.57 -7.82 36.27
C GLU A 108 -10.94 -8.53 36.39
N ARG A 109 -11.62 -8.71 35.24
CA ARG A 109 -12.90 -9.44 35.23
C ARG A 109 -12.76 -10.94 35.51
N LEU A 110 -11.67 -11.56 35.05
CA LEU A 110 -11.37 -12.97 35.29
C LEU A 110 -11.04 -13.21 36.79
N GLU A 111 -10.28 -12.32 37.42
CA GLU A 111 -10.03 -12.38 38.87
C GLU A 111 -11.33 -12.29 39.67
N GLN A 112 -12.24 -11.40 39.28
CA GLN A 112 -13.55 -11.24 39.95
C GLN A 112 -14.47 -12.46 39.77
N SER A 113 -14.26 -13.27 38.70
CA SER A 113 -15.07 -14.47 38.45
C SER A 113 -14.78 -15.65 39.37
N GLY A 114 -13.70 -15.60 40.19
CA GLY A 114 -13.34 -16.62 41.17
C GLY A 114 -12.82 -17.95 40.59
N VAL A 115 -12.62 -18.05 39.28
CA VAL A 115 -12.12 -19.28 38.64
C VAL A 115 -10.60 -19.26 38.62
N ARG A 116 -9.96 -19.82 39.63
CA ARG A 116 -8.49 -19.84 39.85
C ARG A 116 -7.69 -20.36 38.62
N ALA A 117 -8.17 -21.40 37.97
CA ALA A 117 -7.46 -21.97 36.81
C ALA A 117 -7.37 -20.99 35.63
N LEU A 118 -8.40 -20.13 35.44
CA LEU A 118 -8.45 -19.17 34.34
C LEU A 118 -7.59 -17.94 34.65
N SER A 119 -7.54 -17.50 35.91
CA SER A 119 -6.69 -16.39 36.35
C SER A 119 -5.20 -16.74 36.20
N THR A 120 -4.77 -17.92 36.63
CA THR A 120 -3.35 -18.36 36.52
C THR A 120 -2.89 -18.44 35.04
N MET A 121 -3.75 -18.86 34.12
CA MET A 121 -3.42 -18.86 32.69
C MET A 121 -3.36 -17.42 32.14
N ALA A 122 -4.24 -16.55 32.58
CA ALA A 122 -4.24 -15.13 32.19
C ALA A 122 -3.00 -14.41 32.72
N ASP A 123 -2.55 -14.71 33.94
CA ASP A 123 -1.32 -14.18 34.54
C ASP A 123 -0.09 -14.59 33.71
N GLY A 124 0.05 -15.87 33.37
CA GLY A 124 1.15 -16.36 32.56
C GLY A 124 1.21 -15.73 31.16
N VAL A 125 0.07 -15.50 30.54
CA VAL A 125 -0.01 -14.83 29.23
C VAL A 125 0.30 -13.34 29.40
N SER A 126 -0.20 -12.68 30.44
CA SER A 126 0.06 -11.25 30.68
C SER A 126 1.53 -10.99 30.98
N ASP A 127 2.19 -11.84 31.76
CA ASP A 127 3.61 -11.75 32.09
C ASP A 127 4.50 -11.99 30.86
N ALA A 128 4.16 -12.97 30.03
CA ALA A 128 4.86 -13.22 28.77
C ALA A 128 4.73 -12.04 27.81
N LEU A 129 3.55 -11.43 27.69
CA LEU A 129 3.32 -10.25 26.86
C LEU A 129 3.99 -9.00 27.44
N ALA A 130 4.01 -8.83 28.78
CA ALA A 130 4.66 -7.72 29.45
C ALA A 130 6.17 -7.69 29.18
N ASN A 131 6.80 -8.87 29.16
CA ASN A 131 8.25 -8.96 28.92
C ASN A 131 8.68 -8.72 27.48
N VAL A 132 7.79 -8.92 26.51
CA VAL A 132 8.13 -8.87 25.07
C VAL A 132 7.51 -7.67 24.36
N VAL A 133 6.30 -7.28 24.69
CA VAL A 133 5.50 -6.35 23.90
C VAL A 133 5.01 -5.14 24.70
N TRP A 134 4.73 -5.30 26.00
CA TRP A 134 4.06 -4.25 26.76
C TRP A 134 5.05 -3.36 27.50
N GLN A 135 4.87 -2.05 27.31
CA GLN A 135 5.62 -1.07 28.11
C GLN A 135 4.99 -0.92 29.50
N PRO A 136 5.80 -0.72 30.57
CA PRO A 136 5.31 -0.56 31.93
C PRO A 136 4.44 0.67 32.14
N SER A 137 4.61 1.72 31.31
CA SER A 137 3.83 2.96 31.35
C SER A 137 2.86 3.03 30.16
N GLN A 138 1.56 3.21 30.47
CA GLN A 138 0.56 3.44 29.43
C GLN A 138 0.58 4.91 29.02
N PHE A 139 1.01 5.20 27.79
CA PHE A 139 0.85 6.50 27.21
C PHE A 139 -0.42 6.50 26.33
N PHE A 140 -1.49 7.13 26.83
CA PHE A 140 -2.68 7.39 26.03
C PHE A 140 -2.50 8.71 25.32
N TYR A 141 -2.32 8.66 24.01
CA TYR A 141 -2.31 9.86 23.17
C TYR A 141 -3.73 10.28 22.82
N HIS A 142 -4.09 11.52 23.13
CA HIS A 142 -5.42 12.11 22.88
C HIS A 142 -5.72 12.09 21.41
N GLY A 143 -5.69 11.53 20.56
CA GLY A 143 -5.90 11.44 19.10
C GLY A 143 -5.43 10.12 18.51
N GLY A 144 -4.83 9.23 19.30
CA GLY A 144 -4.33 7.95 18.81
C GLY A 144 -5.41 7.09 18.14
N TRP A 145 -6.63 7.15 18.66
CA TRP A 145 -7.78 6.45 18.09
C TRP A 145 -8.12 6.92 16.66
N ILE A 146 -7.91 8.22 16.34
CA ILE A 146 -8.15 8.77 14.99
C ILE A 146 -7.22 8.10 13.99
N ILE A 147 -5.95 7.89 14.34
CA ILE A 147 -4.96 7.22 13.50
C ILE A 147 -5.39 5.77 13.26
N GLY A 148 -5.86 5.07 14.31
CA GLY A 148 -6.37 3.71 14.20
C GLY A 148 -7.60 3.61 13.31
N VAL A 149 -8.57 4.50 13.46
CA VAL A 149 -9.77 4.56 12.64
C VAL A 149 -9.40 4.85 11.17
N LEU A 150 -8.50 5.81 10.94
CA LEU A 150 -8.02 6.12 9.60
C LEU A 150 -7.34 4.91 8.95
N PHE A 151 -6.50 4.20 9.71
CA PHE A 151 -5.84 2.99 9.24
C PHE A 151 -6.84 1.89 8.86
N ILE A 152 -7.83 1.62 9.75
CA ILE A 152 -8.89 0.65 9.47
C ILE A 152 -9.71 1.08 8.23
N ALA A 153 -10.03 2.37 8.09
CA ALA A 153 -10.73 2.89 6.92
C ALA A 153 -9.94 2.65 5.62
N VAL A 154 -8.62 2.89 5.65
CA VAL A 154 -7.72 2.60 4.52
C VAL A 154 -7.73 1.10 4.18
N LEU A 155 -7.65 0.23 5.19
CA LEU A 155 -7.72 -1.21 5.00
C LEU A 155 -9.09 -1.64 4.44
N PHE A 156 -10.17 -1.04 4.93
CA PHE A 156 -11.52 -1.30 4.43
C PHE A 156 -11.71 -0.86 2.97
N MET A 157 -11.03 0.21 2.54
CA MET A 157 -11.05 0.65 1.13
C MET A 157 -10.50 -0.39 0.15
N ASN A 158 -9.68 -1.35 0.61
CA ASN A 158 -9.26 -2.50 -0.22
C ASN A 158 -10.43 -3.36 -0.71
N ARG A 159 -11.58 -3.29 -0.03
CA ARG A 159 -12.83 -3.93 -0.44
C ARG A 159 -13.35 -3.39 -1.78
N PHE A 160 -13.08 -2.12 -2.05
CA PHE A 160 -13.53 -1.42 -3.26
C PHE A 160 -12.45 -1.34 -4.33
N ILE A 161 -11.23 -1.10 -3.94
CA ILE A 161 -10.07 -0.97 -4.84
C ILE A 161 -8.95 -1.86 -4.29
N PRO A 162 -8.55 -2.93 -4.99
CA PRO A 162 -7.42 -3.76 -4.56
C PRO A 162 -6.17 -2.91 -4.35
N ARG A 163 -5.51 -3.08 -3.20
CA ARG A 163 -4.33 -2.31 -2.81
C ARG A 163 -4.56 -0.79 -2.87
N PHE A 164 -5.69 -0.32 -2.35
CA PHE A 164 -6.11 1.08 -2.40
C PHE A 164 -4.98 2.05 -2.02
N TRP A 165 -4.34 1.83 -0.86
CA TRP A 165 -3.24 2.68 -0.40
C TRP A 165 -2.11 2.77 -1.41
N CYS A 166 -1.58 1.64 -1.87
CA CYS A 166 -0.44 1.57 -2.76
C CYS A 166 -0.72 2.14 -4.16
N ARG A 167 -1.99 2.09 -4.60
CA ARG A 167 -2.40 2.53 -5.93
C ARG A 167 -2.85 3.98 -6.00
N VAL A 168 -3.37 4.53 -4.90
CA VAL A 168 -4.03 5.85 -4.91
C VAL A 168 -3.30 6.86 -4.04
N LEU A 169 -2.84 6.47 -2.85
CA LEU A 169 -2.36 7.41 -1.83
C LEU A 169 -0.85 7.38 -1.60
N CYS A 170 -0.17 6.28 -1.84
CA CYS A 170 1.23 6.12 -1.47
C CYS A 170 2.19 6.91 -2.38
N PRO A 171 2.86 7.98 -1.91
CA PRO A 171 3.85 8.73 -2.70
C PRO A 171 5.10 7.91 -2.98
N LEU A 172 5.56 7.07 -2.03
CA LEU A 172 6.65 6.14 -2.26
C LEU A 172 6.31 5.16 -3.40
N GLY A 173 5.06 4.69 -3.45
CA GLY A 173 4.58 3.86 -4.55
C GLY A 173 4.57 4.59 -5.91
N ALA A 174 4.39 5.91 -5.92
CA ALA A 174 4.52 6.72 -7.15
C ALA A 174 5.99 6.84 -7.59
N LEU A 175 6.90 7.11 -6.64
CA LEU A 175 8.33 7.23 -6.91
C LEU A 175 8.91 5.91 -7.45
N LEU A 176 8.68 4.80 -6.75
CA LEU A 176 9.14 3.48 -7.19
C LEU A 176 8.46 3.06 -8.51
N GLY A 177 7.20 3.47 -8.73
CA GLY A 177 6.51 3.27 -10.00
C GLY A 177 7.17 4.01 -11.16
N PHE A 178 7.59 5.23 -10.94
CA PHE A 178 8.34 6.00 -11.94
C PHE A 178 9.68 5.32 -12.29
N LEU A 179 10.43 4.88 -11.29
CA LEU A 179 11.70 4.18 -11.48
C LEU A 179 11.51 2.82 -12.17
N SER A 180 10.45 2.09 -11.85
CA SER A 180 10.19 0.75 -12.41
C SER A 180 9.88 0.77 -13.91
N ARG A 181 9.59 1.94 -14.51
CA ARG A 181 9.50 2.09 -15.98
C ARG A 181 10.81 1.75 -16.69
N TYR A 182 11.90 1.90 -15.97
CA TYR A 182 13.26 1.62 -16.47
C TYR A 182 13.79 0.28 -15.96
N ALA A 183 12.97 -0.53 -15.29
CA ALA A 183 13.41 -1.79 -14.74
C ALA A 183 13.82 -2.77 -15.85
N LEU A 184 14.89 -3.52 -15.53
CA LEU A 184 15.45 -4.51 -16.44
C LEU A 184 14.62 -5.79 -16.49
N PHE A 185 13.86 -6.08 -15.44
CA PHE A 185 12.99 -7.25 -15.33
C PHE A 185 11.53 -6.82 -15.51
N GLY A 186 10.80 -7.53 -16.34
CA GLY A 186 9.43 -7.17 -16.63
C GLY A 186 8.62 -8.30 -17.24
N MET A 187 7.32 -8.09 -17.31
CA MET A 187 6.37 -9.03 -17.90
C MET A 187 6.25 -8.80 -19.40
N ILE A 188 6.15 -9.87 -20.16
CA ILE A 188 5.81 -9.86 -21.59
C ILE A 188 4.56 -10.71 -21.77
N LYS A 189 3.67 -10.24 -22.64
CA LYS A 189 2.55 -11.02 -23.14
C LYS A 189 2.78 -11.26 -24.65
N ARG A 190 2.84 -12.52 -25.07
CA ARG A 190 2.96 -12.87 -26.48
C ARG A 190 1.64 -12.57 -27.21
N HIS A 191 1.71 -11.76 -28.24
CA HIS A 191 0.51 -11.30 -28.98
C HIS A 191 -0.14 -12.41 -29.81
N ASP A 192 0.68 -13.24 -30.43
CA ASP A 192 0.31 -14.29 -31.36
C ASP A 192 -0.57 -15.40 -30.73
N GLN A 193 -0.40 -15.64 -29.44
CA GLN A 193 -1.09 -16.70 -28.70
C GLN A 193 -2.10 -16.16 -27.68
N CYS A 194 -2.24 -14.85 -27.53
CA CYS A 194 -3.17 -14.25 -26.56
C CYS A 194 -4.60 -14.25 -27.10
N THR A 195 -5.49 -14.97 -26.43
CA THR A 195 -6.92 -15.05 -26.76
C THR A 195 -7.77 -13.92 -26.22
N ASP A 196 -7.14 -12.87 -25.63
CA ASP A 196 -7.81 -11.73 -24.97
C ASP A 196 -8.87 -12.13 -23.93
N CYS A 197 -8.74 -13.31 -23.33
CA CYS A 197 -9.68 -13.83 -22.33
C CYS A 197 -9.75 -12.99 -21.03
N ASN A 198 -8.76 -12.13 -20.79
CA ASN A 198 -8.66 -11.21 -19.65
C ASN A 198 -8.64 -11.87 -18.26
N LEU A 199 -8.31 -13.16 -18.14
CA LEU A 199 -8.18 -13.85 -16.86
C LEU A 199 -7.03 -13.26 -16.04
N CYS A 200 -5.94 -12.86 -16.68
CA CYS A 200 -4.85 -12.13 -16.03
C CYS A 200 -5.32 -10.83 -15.35
N LEU A 201 -6.32 -10.16 -15.91
CA LEU A 201 -6.92 -8.95 -15.33
C LEU A 201 -7.72 -9.23 -14.05
N LEU A 202 -8.32 -10.41 -13.93
CA LEU A 202 -9.04 -10.82 -12.72
C LEU A 202 -8.10 -10.97 -11.52
N HIS A 203 -6.90 -11.47 -11.77
CA HIS A 203 -5.89 -11.73 -10.74
C HIS A 203 -4.91 -10.56 -10.57
N CYS A 204 -4.90 -9.61 -11.52
CA CYS A 204 -4.00 -8.46 -11.47
C CYS A 204 -4.38 -7.47 -10.36
N GLN A 205 -3.39 -7.06 -9.58
CA GLN A 205 -3.56 -6.09 -8.51
C GLN A 205 -3.40 -4.64 -8.99
N GLY A 206 -3.27 -4.38 -10.29
CA GLY A 206 -3.31 -3.02 -10.80
C GLY A 206 -2.49 -2.66 -12.03
N ALA A 207 -1.61 -3.55 -12.50
CA ALA A 207 -0.70 -3.25 -13.60
C ALA A 207 -1.30 -3.51 -14.98
N ASP A 208 -2.31 -4.37 -15.08
CA ASP A 208 -2.85 -4.70 -16.38
C ASP A 208 -3.62 -3.52 -17.00
N SER A 209 -3.65 -3.47 -18.32
CA SER A 209 -4.33 -2.41 -19.03
C SER A 209 -5.84 -2.44 -18.73
N PRO A 210 -6.48 -1.28 -18.51
CA PRO A 210 -7.92 -1.21 -18.38
C PRO A 210 -8.68 -1.76 -19.59
N GLN A 211 -8.06 -1.78 -20.76
CA GLN A 211 -8.62 -2.34 -22.00
C GLN A 211 -8.43 -3.87 -22.08
N GLY A 212 -7.56 -4.44 -21.25
CA GLY A 212 -7.19 -5.85 -21.33
C GLY A 212 -6.17 -6.13 -22.44
N GLY A 213 -6.10 -7.39 -22.90
CA GLY A 213 -5.22 -7.83 -23.96
C GLY A 213 -3.74 -7.81 -23.58
N VAL A 214 -2.88 -7.61 -24.57
CA VAL A 214 -1.41 -7.69 -24.42
C VAL A 214 -0.81 -6.52 -23.64
N LYS A 215 -1.46 -5.36 -23.63
CA LYS A 215 -0.95 -4.15 -22.99
C LYS A 215 -0.94 -4.27 -21.46
N TRP A 216 0.16 -3.90 -20.84
CA TRP A 216 0.30 -3.80 -19.38
C TRP A 216 1.16 -2.58 -19.00
N ARG A 217 1.13 -2.23 -17.69
CA ARG A 217 1.83 -1.06 -17.19
C ARG A 217 2.87 -1.46 -16.16
N GLN A 218 4.13 -1.38 -16.54
CA GLN A 218 5.27 -1.72 -15.70
C GLN A 218 5.33 -0.84 -14.44
N ASP A 219 4.96 0.43 -14.56
CA ASP A 219 4.93 1.40 -13.47
C ASP A 219 3.90 1.06 -12.36
N GLU A 220 2.93 0.23 -12.64
CA GLU A 220 1.92 -0.21 -11.67
C GLU A 220 2.06 -1.69 -11.25
N CYS A 221 3.00 -2.42 -11.84
CA CYS A 221 3.22 -3.82 -11.53
C CYS A 221 3.94 -4.00 -10.18
N HIS A 222 3.36 -4.81 -9.31
CA HIS A 222 3.93 -5.15 -8.00
C HIS A 222 4.71 -6.46 -8.02
N MET A 223 4.95 -7.04 -9.19
CA MET A 223 5.66 -8.31 -9.37
C MET A 223 5.09 -9.45 -8.50
N CYS A 224 3.76 -9.56 -8.43
CA CYS A 224 3.10 -10.59 -7.64
C CYS A 224 2.97 -11.94 -8.36
N LEU A 225 3.30 -12.02 -9.65
CA LEU A 225 3.31 -13.20 -10.51
C LEU A 225 1.95 -13.92 -10.70
N ASN A 226 0.88 -13.44 -10.08
CA ASN A 226 -0.43 -14.07 -10.12
C ASN A 226 -1.04 -14.18 -11.55
N CYS A 227 -0.63 -13.30 -12.47
CA CYS A 227 -1.11 -13.32 -13.85
C CYS A 227 -0.51 -14.46 -14.66
N GLU A 228 0.71 -14.87 -14.37
CA GLU A 228 1.40 -15.99 -15.00
C GLU A 228 0.68 -17.30 -14.68
N SER A 229 0.45 -17.58 -13.40
CA SER A 229 -0.27 -18.79 -12.95
C SER A 229 -1.75 -18.83 -13.36
N ALA A 230 -2.34 -17.67 -13.70
CA ALA A 230 -3.74 -17.57 -14.11
C ALA A 230 -3.95 -17.64 -15.63
N CYS A 231 -2.88 -17.67 -16.42
CA CYS A 231 -2.96 -17.68 -17.88
C CYS A 231 -3.09 -19.12 -18.39
N PRO A 232 -4.20 -19.48 -19.04
CA PRO A 232 -4.39 -20.84 -19.54
C PRO A 232 -3.52 -21.18 -20.77
N GLU A 233 -3.05 -20.15 -21.48
CA GLU A 233 -2.27 -20.30 -22.72
C GLU A 233 -0.76 -20.10 -22.48
N ASP A 234 -0.32 -19.92 -21.24
CA ASP A 234 1.09 -19.68 -20.86
C ASP A 234 1.79 -18.59 -21.70
N VAL A 235 1.03 -17.57 -22.12
CA VAL A 235 1.54 -16.47 -22.95
C VAL A 235 2.20 -15.35 -22.14
N ILE A 236 2.18 -15.45 -20.81
CA ILE A 236 2.74 -14.48 -19.90
C ILE A 236 4.08 -15.00 -19.39
N GLU A 237 5.14 -14.25 -19.63
CA GLU A 237 6.48 -14.55 -19.15
C GLU A 237 7.10 -13.37 -18.43
N PHE A 238 7.85 -13.63 -17.38
CA PHE A 238 8.70 -12.65 -16.72
C PHE A 238 10.15 -12.89 -17.08
N ARG A 239 10.79 -11.91 -17.73
CA ARG A 239 12.18 -12.02 -18.15
C ARG A 239 12.95 -10.72 -18.03
N PHE A 240 14.29 -10.83 -18.07
CA PHE A 240 15.17 -9.68 -18.18
C PHE A 240 15.12 -9.10 -19.58
N LEU A 241 15.23 -7.76 -19.67
CA LEU A 241 15.19 -6.98 -20.89
C LEU A 241 13.96 -7.32 -21.76
N PRO A 242 12.74 -7.18 -21.23
CA PRO A 242 11.54 -7.33 -22.04
C PRO A 242 11.63 -6.32 -23.21
N GLY A 243 11.54 -6.80 -24.44
CA GLY A 243 11.59 -5.95 -25.62
C GLY A 243 10.60 -4.80 -25.45
N ARG A 244 11.11 -3.57 -25.51
CA ARG A 244 10.34 -2.35 -25.23
C ARG A 244 9.40 -2.06 -26.39
N GLU A 245 8.28 -2.77 -26.48
CA GLU A 245 7.14 -2.28 -27.26
C GLU A 245 6.57 -1.07 -26.51
N SER A 246 7.13 0.08 -26.89
CA SER A 246 6.80 1.37 -26.30
C SER A 246 5.42 1.83 -26.76
N THR A 247 4.40 1.58 -25.95
CA THR A 247 3.24 2.46 -26.00
C THR A 247 3.48 3.64 -25.07
N ILE A 248 4.16 4.65 -25.60
CA ILE A 248 4.17 5.99 -25.01
C ILE A 248 2.75 6.51 -25.11
N SER A 249 1.97 6.39 -24.03
CA SER A 249 0.74 7.14 -23.91
C SER A 249 1.13 8.61 -23.77
N LYS A 250 0.62 9.45 -24.71
CA LYS A 250 0.84 10.90 -24.73
C LYS A 250 0.62 11.51 -23.34
N PRO A 251 1.47 12.43 -22.90
CA PRO A 251 1.29 13.14 -21.64
C PRO A 251 0.14 14.13 -21.78
N ASP A 252 -1.03 13.75 -21.28
CA ASP A 252 -2.21 14.59 -21.28
C ASP A 252 -2.34 15.37 -19.98
N THR A 253 -2.53 16.67 -20.09
CA THR A 253 -3.01 17.64 -19.08
C THR A 253 -2.36 17.65 -17.69
N VAL A 254 -1.34 16.86 -17.44
CA VAL A 254 -0.70 16.68 -16.14
C VAL A 254 0.05 17.95 -15.66
N ARG A 255 0.47 18.83 -16.59
CA ARG A 255 1.28 20.02 -16.22
C ARG A 255 0.54 20.99 -15.28
N ARG A 256 -0.73 21.30 -15.54
CA ARG A 256 -1.48 22.28 -14.72
C ARG A 256 -1.74 21.74 -13.31
N THR A 257 -2.15 20.49 -13.18
CA THR A 257 -2.41 19.86 -11.89
C THR A 257 -1.13 19.54 -11.12
N ALA A 258 -0.02 19.24 -11.82
CA ALA A 258 1.29 19.08 -11.18
C ALA A 258 1.77 20.39 -10.55
N LEU A 259 1.63 21.52 -11.27
CA LEU A 259 1.98 22.84 -10.75
C LEU A 259 1.09 23.23 -9.54
N ALA A 260 -0.20 22.94 -9.61
CA ALA A 260 -1.11 23.19 -8.49
C ALA A 260 -0.78 22.37 -7.24
N SER A 261 -0.42 21.09 -7.39
CA SER A 261 -0.05 20.24 -6.24
C SER A 261 1.30 20.64 -5.63
N THR A 262 2.24 21.07 -6.47
CA THR A 262 3.53 21.62 -5.99
C THR A 262 3.31 22.93 -5.23
N ALA A 263 2.48 23.83 -5.76
CA ALA A 263 2.12 25.07 -5.09
C ALA A 263 1.37 24.81 -3.77
N ALA A 264 0.47 23.85 -3.71
CA ALA A 264 -0.23 23.46 -2.49
C ALA A 264 0.73 22.93 -1.42
N GLY A 265 1.76 22.16 -1.81
CA GLY A 265 2.82 21.71 -0.91
C GLY A 265 3.63 22.86 -0.31
N LEU A 266 3.93 23.89 -1.10
CA LEU A 266 4.65 25.08 -0.65
C LEU A 266 3.81 25.98 0.26
N VAL A 267 2.51 26.13 -0.02
CA VAL A 267 1.60 26.98 0.78
C VAL A 267 1.23 26.31 2.12
N ALA A 268 1.17 25.00 2.19
CA ALA A 268 0.87 24.28 3.43
C ALA A 268 1.89 24.53 4.56
N ILE A 269 3.11 24.93 4.24
CA ILE A 269 4.18 25.12 5.21
C ILE A 269 3.98 26.34 6.11
N PRO A 270 3.73 27.56 5.57
CA PRO A 270 3.55 28.72 6.42
C PRO A 270 2.27 28.61 7.25
N THR A 271 1.21 27.99 6.74
CA THR A 271 -0.05 27.82 7.49
C THR A 271 0.11 26.87 8.68
N LEU A 272 0.85 25.76 8.52
CA LEU A 272 1.11 24.80 9.61
C LEU A 272 2.10 25.35 10.65
N ARG A 273 3.08 26.16 10.25
CA ARG A 273 3.95 26.87 11.19
C ARG A 273 3.20 27.93 11.99
N ALA A 274 2.23 28.60 11.38
CA ALA A 274 1.40 29.60 12.04
C ALA A 274 0.39 29.00 13.04
N THR A 275 -0.02 27.74 12.86
CA THR A 275 -0.96 27.01 13.73
C THR A 275 -0.28 26.21 14.84
N GLY A 276 1.07 26.21 14.92
CA GLY A 276 1.82 25.54 15.99
C GLY A 276 1.74 24.01 15.97
N LEU A 277 1.40 23.42 14.82
CA LEU A 277 1.37 21.97 14.58
C LEU A 277 2.65 21.47 13.90
#